data_d5b2db6062a2406b863eee7c4c2f00c9
#
_entry.id   d5b2db6062a2406b863eee7c4c2f00c9
#
_cell.length_a   1.000
_cell.length_b   1.000
_cell.length_c   1.000
_cell.angle_alpha   90.00
_cell.angle_beta   90.00
_cell.angle_gamma   90.00
#
_symmetry.space_group_name_H-M   'P 1'
#
loop_
_entity.id
_entity.type
_entity.pdbx_description
1 polymer ?
#
loop_
_entity_poly.entity_id
_entity_poly.type
_entity_poly.pdbx_seq_one_letter_code
_entity_poly.pdbx_strand_id
1 'polypeptide(L)'
;MSDSDAASSAESVSRGVRIFLRRMIDDPLLGWTFEGVDQDQLYRHALAFVVAALGGPDLYIGRDLRTVHASFELTNKHFDTAVVHLIESLREAGISEGVLAELAIRLEPLRRQIVSA
;
A
#
# COMPACT_ATOMS: atom_id res chain seq x y z
N MET A 1 18.24 13.04 15.77
CA MET A 1 18.65 13.84 14.71
C MET A 1 17.71 13.72 13.53
N SER A 2 17.68 14.76 12.80
CA SER A 2 16.68 14.90 11.76
C SER A 2 16.80 13.90 10.62
N ASP A 3 17.94 13.25 10.46
CA ASP A 3 18.10 12.30 9.37
C ASP A 3 17.16 11.12 9.45
N SER A 4 16.94 10.61 10.66
CA SER A 4 15.97 9.52 10.82
C SER A 4 14.57 9.98 10.47
N ASP A 5 14.23 11.18 10.89
CA ASP A 5 12.91 11.73 10.59
C ASP A 5 12.76 11.98 9.10
N ALA A 6 13.84 12.45 8.47
CA ALA A 6 13.80 12.68 7.03
C ALA A 6 13.63 11.36 6.26
N ALA A 7 14.23 10.28 6.73
CA ALA A 7 14.13 8.99 6.09
C ALA A 7 12.70 8.44 6.14
N SER A 8 11.94 8.84 7.17
CA SER A 8 10.53 8.43 7.27
C SER A 8 9.61 9.53 6.75
N SER A 9 10.16 10.46 6.01
CA SER A 9 9.44 11.63 5.51
C SER A 9 8.60 11.28 4.28
N ALA A 10 7.90 12.29 3.79
CA ALA A 10 7.09 12.17 2.58
C ALA A 10 7.91 11.66 1.39
N GLU A 11 9.18 12.07 1.30
CA GLU A 11 10.03 11.65 0.20
C GLU A 11 10.30 10.16 0.22
N SER A 12 10.61 9.62 1.39
CA SER A 12 10.84 8.18 1.54
C SER A 12 9.57 7.39 1.28
N VAL A 13 8.45 7.87 1.80
CA VAL A 13 7.15 7.22 1.58
C VAL A 13 6.84 7.23 0.08
N SER A 14 7.04 8.36 -0.57
CA SER A 14 6.80 8.49 -2.01
C SER A 14 7.61 7.48 -2.80
N ARG A 15 8.90 7.36 -2.48
CA ARG A 15 9.77 6.40 -3.16
C ARG A 15 9.32 4.97 -2.90
N GLY A 16 8.96 4.66 -1.66
CA GLY A 16 8.48 3.33 -1.32
C GLY A 16 7.20 2.96 -2.05
N VAL A 17 6.30 3.92 -2.22
CA VAL A 17 5.06 3.67 -2.95
C VAL A 17 5.36 3.38 -4.43
N ARG A 18 6.32 4.08 -5.03
CA ARG A 18 6.70 3.80 -6.42
C ARG A 18 7.24 2.38 -6.56
N ILE A 19 8.10 1.97 -5.64
CA ILE A 19 8.65 0.61 -5.65
C ILE A 19 7.52 -0.40 -5.48
N PHE A 20 6.62 -0.13 -4.56
CA PHE A 20 5.48 -0.99 -4.28
C PHE A 20 4.62 -1.21 -5.52
N LEU A 21 4.24 -0.13 -6.20
CA LEU A 21 3.40 -0.25 -7.38
C LEU A 21 4.09 -1.02 -8.51
N ARG A 22 5.39 -0.81 -8.68
CA ARG A 22 6.13 -1.57 -9.68
C ARG A 22 6.09 -3.07 -9.36
N ARG A 23 6.29 -3.42 -8.11
CA ARG A 23 6.25 -4.82 -7.70
C ARG A 23 4.86 -5.42 -7.89
N MET A 24 3.82 -4.65 -7.59
CA MET A 24 2.45 -5.12 -7.75
C MET A 24 2.13 -5.38 -9.22
N ILE A 25 2.51 -4.44 -10.07
CA ILE A 25 2.22 -4.56 -11.51
C ILE A 25 3.00 -5.72 -12.12
N ASP A 26 4.22 -5.95 -11.68
CA ASP A 26 5.07 -7.00 -12.22
C ASP A 26 4.75 -8.39 -11.64
N ASP A 27 3.95 -8.45 -10.60
CA ASP A 27 3.61 -9.72 -9.95
C ASP A 27 2.53 -10.44 -10.75
N PRO A 28 2.79 -11.69 -11.21
CA PRO A 28 1.79 -12.43 -11.99
C PRO A 28 0.47 -12.62 -11.26
N LEU A 29 0.49 -12.66 -9.94
CA LEU A 29 -0.73 -12.85 -9.15
C LEU A 29 -1.59 -11.59 -9.15
N LEU A 30 -0.96 -10.41 -9.18
CA LEU A 30 -1.64 -9.15 -8.94
C LEU A 30 -1.69 -8.22 -10.15
N GLY A 31 -0.75 -8.37 -11.08
CA GLY A 31 -0.57 -7.40 -12.15
C GLY A 31 -1.78 -7.23 -13.05
N TRP A 32 -2.56 -8.30 -13.22
CA TRP A 32 -3.73 -8.24 -14.09
C TRP A 32 -4.77 -7.22 -13.61
N THR A 33 -4.80 -6.92 -12.32
CA THR A 33 -5.78 -5.97 -11.78
C THR A 33 -5.47 -4.54 -12.17
N PHE A 34 -4.28 -4.28 -12.70
CA PHE A 34 -3.84 -2.93 -13.07
C PHE A 34 -3.90 -2.65 -14.55
N GLU A 35 -4.40 -3.60 -15.35
CA GLU A 35 -4.49 -3.39 -16.79
C GLU A 35 -5.43 -2.23 -17.11
N GLY A 36 -4.94 -1.32 -17.94
CA GLY A 36 -5.72 -0.17 -18.36
C GLY A 36 -5.84 0.95 -17.32
N VAL A 37 -5.17 0.82 -16.19
CA VAL A 37 -5.24 1.82 -15.13
C VAL A 37 -4.26 2.95 -15.43
N ASP A 38 -4.71 4.20 -15.23
CA ASP A 38 -3.85 5.38 -15.35
C ASP A 38 -2.79 5.33 -14.25
N GLN A 39 -1.53 5.30 -14.64
CA GLN A 39 -0.42 5.13 -13.71
C GLN A 39 -0.29 6.30 -12.74
N ASP A 40 -0.49 7.52 -13.22
CA ASP A 40 -0.39 8.70 -12.36
C ASP A 40 -1.48 8.72 -11.31
N GLN A 41 -2.69 8.38 -11.71
CA GLN A 41 -3.81 8.33 -10.78
C GLN A 41 -3.62 7.21 -9.76
N LEU A 42 -3.14 6.07 -10.22
CA LEU A 42 -2.86 4.95 -9.33
C LEU A 42 -1.83 5.34 -8.27
N TYR A 43 -0.77 6.03 -8.70
CA TYR A 43 0.26 6.49 -7.75
C TYR A 43 -0.32 7.44 -6.72
N ARG A 44 -1.11 8.41 -7.17
CA ARG A 44 -1.70 9.38 -6.23
C ARG A 44 -2.61 8.71 -5.22
N HIS A 45 -3.42 7.76 -5.66
CA HIS A 45 -4.31 7.04 -4.75
C HIS A 45 -3.54 6.17 -3.77
N ALA A 46 -2.52 5.46 -4.27
CA ALA A 46 -1.71 4.61 -3.41
C ALA A 46 -0.95 5.43 -2.38
N LEU A 47 -0.41 6.57 -2.80
CA LEU A 47 0.32 7.44 -1.88
C LEU A 47 -0.60 7.97 -0.78
N ALA A 48 -1.79 8.43 -1.16
CA ALA A 48 -2.75 8.93 -0.17
C ALA A 48 -3.14 7.83 0.82
N PHE A 49 -3.33 6.61 0.32
CA PHE A 49 -3.67 5.49 1.18
C PHE A 49 -2.53 5.20 2.17
N VAL A 50 -1.30 5.13 1.68
CA VAL A 50 -0.17 4.80 2.54
C VAL A 50 0.07 5.88 3.58
N VAL A 51 -0.02 7.15 3.18
CA VAL A 51 0.12 8.26 4.12
C VAL A 51 -0.92 8.17 5.23
N ALA A 52 -2.17 7.89 4.87
CA ALA A 52 -3.23 7.73 5.86
C ALA A 52 -2.95 6.55 6.79
N ALA A 53 -2.50 5.43 6.22
CA ALA A 53 -2.21 4.24 7.02
C ALA A 53 -1.03 4.47 7.96
N LEU A 54 -0.11 5.36 7.62
CA LEU A 54 1.04 5.68 8.45
C LEU A 54 0.73 6.70 9.54
N GLY A 55 -0.53 7.10 9.68
CA GLY A 55 -0.92 7.97 10.77
C GLY A 55 -1.53 9.29 10.35
N GLY A 56 -1.68 9.50 9.05
CA GLY A 56 -2.39 10.68 8.57
C GLY A 56 -3.88 10.49 8.67
N PRO A 57 -4.66 11.40 8.09
CA PRO A 57 -6.11 11.27 8.08
C PRO A 57 -6.54 9.98 7.37
N ASP A 58 -7.49 9.27 7.94
CA ASP A 58 -7.94 7.99 7.40
C ASP A 58 -9.30 8.10 6.73
N LEU A 59 -9.53 9.19 6.05
CA LEU A 59 -10.85 9.58 5.57
C LEU A 59 -11.49 8.59 4.61
N TYR A 60 -10.70 7.92 3.79
CA TYR A 60 -11.31 7.02 2.84
C TYR A 60 -10.83 5.59 2.91
N ILE A 61 -10.01 5.22 3.85
CA ILE A 61 -9.34 3.92 3.77
C ILE A 61 -10.33 2.78 3.55
N GLY A 62 -11.35 2.66 4.39
CA GLY A 62 -12.28 1.55 4.29
C GLY A 62 -13.15 1.61 3.05
N ARG A 63 -13.80 2.73 2.86
CA ARG A 63 -14.80 2.85 1.79
C ARG A 63 -14.20 2.77 0.40
N ASP A 64 -13.09 3.50 0.20
CA ASP A 64 -12.48 3.53 -1.13
C ASP A 64 -11.87 2.19 -1.48
N LEU A 65 -11.27 1.50 -0.52
CA LEU A 65 -10.69 0.20 -0.79
C LEU A 65 -11.77 -0.80 -1.20
N ARG A 66 -12.90 -0.78 -0.52
CA ARG A 66 -13.99 -1.68 -0.87
C ARG A 66 -14.49 -1.40 -2.28
N THR A 67 -14.69 -0.14 -2.60
CA THR A 67 -15.18 0.25 -3.91
C THR A 67 -14.20 -0.16 -5.01
N VAL A 68 -12.92 0.15 -4.82
CA VAL A 68 -11.90 -0.13 -5.82
C VAL A 68 -11.73 -1.62 -6.06
N HIS A 69 -11.85 -2.43 -5.02
CA HIS A 69 -11.58 -3.86 -5.13
C HIS A 69 -12.82 -4.74 -5.30
N ALA A 70 -14.01 -4.15 -5.28
CA ALA A 70 -15.24 -4.92 -5.29
C ALA A 70 -15.43 -5.78 -6.54
N SER A 71 -14.93 -5.32 -7.68
CA SER A 71 -15.09 -6.03 -8.94
C SER A 71 -14.08 -7.17 -9.13
N PHE A 72 -13.09 -7.27 -8.24
CA PHE A 72 -12.08 -8.32 -8.30
C PHE A 72 -12.40 -9.37 -7.23
N GLU A 73 -12.25 -10.63 -7.56
CA GLU A 73 -12.48 -11.68 -6.57
C GLU A 73 -11.16 -11.98 -5.86
N LEU A 74 -10.75 -11.06 -5.01
CA LEU A 74 -9.46 -11.14 -4.34
C LEU A 74 -9.54 -12.05 -3.13
N THR A 75 -8.52 -12.88 -2.98
CA THR A 75 -8.43 -13.85 -1.90
C THR A 75 -7.49 -13.35 -0.81
N ASN A 76 -7.42 -14.11 0.29
CA ASN A 76 -6.45 -13.83 1.33
C ASN A 76 -5.03 -13.84 0.79
N LYS A 77 -4.74 -14.72 -0.17
CA LYS A 77 -3.39 -14.77 -0.76
C LYS A 77 -3.07 -13.48 -1.49
N HIS A 78 -4.02 -12.91 -2.22
CA HIS A 78 -3.82 -11.62 -2.87
C HIS A 78 -3.51 -10.54 -1.84
N PHE A 79 -4.28 -10.50 -0.77
CA PHE A 79 -4.09 -9.50 0.27
C PHE A 79 -2.73 -9.65 0.93
N ASP A 80 -2.37 -10.87 1.33
CA ASP A 80 -1.09 -11.11 1.99
C ASP A 80 0.07 -10.75 1.09
N THR A 81 -0.01 -11.09 -0.19
CA THR A 81 1.05 -10.79 -1.14
C THR A 81 1.22 -9.28 -1.29
N ALA A 82 0.11 -8.54 -1.37
CA ALA A 82 0.18 -7.08 -1.48
C ALA A 82 0.80 -6.46 -0.23
N VAL A 83 0.45 -6.96 0.96
CA VAL A 83 1.01 -6.44 2.20
C VAL A 83 2.52 -6.67 2.24
N VAL A 84 2.97 -7.86 1.84
CA VAL A 84 4.41 -8.15 1.80
C VAL A 84 5.11 -7.18 0.84
N HIS A 85 4.54 -6.96 -0.35
CA HIS A 85 5.13 -6.01 -1.29
C HIS A 85 5.24 -4.61 -0.69
N LEU A 86 4.19 -4.17 0.00
CA LEU A 86 4.19 -2.83 0.58
C LEU A 86 5.25 -2.70 1.67
N ILE A 87 5.28 -3.65 2.59
CA ILE A 87 6.23 -3.61 3.70
C ILE A 87 7.67 -3.65 3.18
N GLU A 88 7.96 -4.55 2.24
CA GLU A 88 9.31 -4.67 1.71
C GLU A 88 9.73 -3.42 0.94
N SER A 89 8.80 -2.83 0.21
CA SER A 89 9.09 -1.64 -0.59
C SER A 89 9.38 -0.44 0.29
N LEU A 90 8.60 -0.26 1.35
CA LEU A 90 8.85 0.82 2.30
C LEU A 90 10.15 0.59 3.06
N ARG A 91 10.47 -0.67 3.37
CA ARG A 91 11.74 -0.99 4.02
C ARG A 91 12.91 -0.58 3.14
N GLU A 92 12.84 -0.88 1.84
CA GLU A 92 13.88 -0.47 0.90
C GLU A 92 14.02 1.03 0.83
N ALA A 93 12.93 1.75 1.00
CA ALA A 93 12.95 3.20 0.95
C ALA A 93 13.45 3.84 2.24
N GLY A 94 13.74 3.02 3.26
CA GLY A 94 14.32 3.53 4.49
C GLY A 94 13.36 3.74 5.64
N ILE A 95 12.12 3.28 5.50
CA ILE A 95 11.14 3.38 6.59
C ILE A 95 11.55 2.43 7.71
N SER A 96 11.50 2.89 8.95
CA SER A 96 11.99 2.14 10.09
C SER A 96 11.14 0.92 10.40
N GLU A 97 11.76 -0.09 11.02
CA GLU A 97 11.05 -1.32 11.37
C GLU A 97 9.90 -1.08 12.34
N GLY A 98 10.06 -0.14 13.25
CA GLY A 98 8.97 0.19 14.18
C GLY A 98 7.74 0.73 13.46
N VAL A 99 7.96 1.59 12.48
CA VAL A 99 6.87 2.13 11.68
C VAL A 99 6.23 1.04 10.84
N LEU A 100 7.05 0.15 10.27
CA LEU A 100 6.53 -0.94 9.45
C LEU A 100 5.69 -1.92 10.27
N ALA A 101 6.10 -2.21 11.49
CA ALA A 101 5.32 -3.08 12.37
C ALA A 101 3.96 -2.45 12.69
N GLU A 102 3.95 -1.16 12.97
CA GLU A 102 2.71 -0.44 13.22
C GLU A 102 1.81 -0.46 11.99
N LEU A 103 2.40 -0.27 10.82
CA LEU A 103 1.65 -0.31 9.57
C LEU A 103 0.99 -1.67 9.36
N ALA A 104 1.74 -2.74 9.59
CA ALA A 104 1.19 -4.09 9.43
C ALA A 104 -0.05 -4.29 10.30
N ILE A 105 0.01 -3.80 11.54
CA ILE A 105 -1.12 -3.92 12.46
C ILE A 105 -2.33 -3.14 11.91
N ARG A 106 -2.09 -1.96 11.38
CA ARG A 106 -3.17 -1.12 10.84
C ARG A 106 -3.77 -1.65 9.55
N LEU A 107 -2.99 -2.40 8.78
CA LEU A 107 -3.47 -2.96 7.52
C LEU A 107 -4.36 -4.18 7.71
N GLU A 108 -4.14 -4.94 8.76
CA GLU A 108 -4.86 -6.21 8.93
C GLU A 108 -6.39 -6.05 8.93
N PRO A 109 -6.98 -5.06 9.61
CA PRO A 109 -8.44 -4.89 9.58
C PRO A 109 -9.00 -4.60 8.19
N LEU A 110 -8.16 -4.16 7.26
CA LEU A 110 -8.61 -3.84 5.91
C LEU A 110 -8.86 -5.09 5.07
N ARG A 111 -8.39 -6.24 5.53
CA ARG A 111 -8.60 -7.51 4.83
C ARG A 111 -10.07 -7.71 4.50
N ARG A 112 -10.94 -7.37 5.43
CA ARG A 112 -12.38 -7.55 5.23
C ARG A 112 -12.95 -6.62 4.17
N GLN A 113 -12.26 -5.51 3.87
CA GLN A 113 -12.70 -4.57 2.86
C GLN A 113 -12.25 -5.01 1.46
N ILE A 114 -11.17 -5.76 1.37
CA ILE A 114 -10.53 -6.09 0.11
C ILE A 114 -10.83 -7.52 -0.33
N VAL A 115 -10.78 -8.47 0.58
CA VAL A 115 -10.99 -9.88 0.26
C VAL A 115 -12.47 -10.15 0.08
N SER A 116 -12.83 -10.75 -1.05
CA SER A 116 -14.23 -11.07 -1.37
C SER A 116 -14.41 -12.50 -1.82
N ALA A 117 -13.32 -13.25 -1.93
CA ALA A 117 -13.39 -14.65 -2.39
C ALA A 117 -12.80 -15.61 -1.37
#